data_ffa857cbbdaf656812c31b08d08177ab
#
_entry.id   ffa857cbbdaf656812c31b08d08177ab
#
_cell.length_a   1.000
_cell.length_b   1.000
_cell.length_c   1.000
_cell.angle_alpha   90.00
_cell.angle_beta   90.00
_cell.angle_gamma   90.00
#
_symmetry.space_group_name_H-M   'P 1'
#
loop_
_entity.id
_entity.type
_entity.pdbx_description
1 polymer ?
#
loop_
_entity_poly.entity_id
_entity_poly.type
_entity_poly.pdbx_seq_one_letter_code
_entity_poly.pdbx_strand_id
1 'polypeptide(L)'
;MADVRVKVCPQDPVSVVRHAAGERARTSDHYDHTWCVLDVDDFAHLDEALRLARAERIDIALSNPCFELWLLLHFRAHSVPSTVSDRLNDIFFPHHRGYSKAADRFTFDLYRETWPQAVERARALAKPGEEHKRNPSSGMWRLVREIVPAHLQN
;
A
#
# COMPACT_ATOMS: atom_id res chain seq x y z
N MET A 1 16.88 -2.18 -12.33
CA MET A 1 15.74 -2.74 -11.52
C MET A 1 16.08 -2.50 -10.06
N ALA A 2 15.14 -2.05 -9.27
CA ALA A 2 15.35 -1.88 -7.84
C ALA A 2 15.55 -3.27 -7.18
N ASP A 3 16.51 -3.37 -6.25
CA ASP A 3 16.63 -4.53 -5.37
C ASP A 3 15.64 -4.33 -4.21
N VAL A 4 14.64 -5.18 -4.13
CA VAL A 4 13.54 -5.05 -3.18
C VAL A 4 13.55 -6.20 -2.19
N ARG A 5 13.66 -5.89 -0.91
CA ARG A 5 13.49 -6.86 0.17
C ARG A 5 12.16 -6.63 0.86
N VAL A 6 11.38 -7.70 0.99
CA VAL A 6 10.05 -7.65 1.62
C VAL A 6 10.08 -8.48 2.91
N LYS A 7 9.56 -7.89 4.00
CA LYS A 7 9.31 -8.59 5.25
C LYS A 7 7.86 -8.44 5.65
N VAL A 8 7.24 -9.52 6.04
CA VAL A 8 5.88 -9.53 6.57
C VAL A 8 5.93 -9.35 8.08
N CYS A 9 5.18 -8.38 8.57
CA CYS A 9 5.09 -8.05 10.00
C CYS A 9 3.61 -7.89 10.38
N PRO A 10 2.93 -8.99 10.81
CA PRO A 10 1.50 -8.97 11.10
C PRO A 10 1.23 -8.36 12.48
N GLN A 11 1.45 -7.05 12.62
CA GLN A 11 1.29 -6.31 13.86
C GLN A 11 0.55 -5.01 13.60
N ASP A 12 0.28 -4.25 14.68
CA ASP A 12 -0.30 -2.91 14.59
C ASP A 12 0.65 -1.92 13.87
N PRO A 13 0.14 -0.82 13.33
CA PRO A 13 0.94 0.11 12.53
C PRO A 13 2.18 0.66 13.25
N VAL A 14 2.09 0.96 14.54
CA VAL A 14 3.24 1.48 15.32
C VAL A 14 4.33 0.43 15.41
N SER A 15 3.95 -0.83 15.68
CA SER A 15 4.88 -1.96 15.78
C SER A 15 5.53 -2.27 14.43
N VAL A 16 4.80 -2.16 13.31
CA VAL A 16 5.35 -2.31 11.96
C VAL A 16 6.43 -1.26 11.69
N VAL A 17 6.17 0.00 12.00
CA VAL A 17 7.14 1.09 11.81
C VAL A 17 8.38 0.90 12.70
N ARG A 18 8.19 0.52 13.97
CA ARG A 18 9.31 0.20 14.89
C ARG A 18 10.15 -0.96 14.38
N HIS A 19 9.50 -2.00 13.86
CA HIS A 19 10.19 -3.14 13.28
C HIS A 19 11.04 -2.71 12.08
N ALA A 20 10.49 -1.94 11.15
CA ALA A 20 11.21 -1.43 9.98
C ALA A 20 12.42 -0.56 10.37
N ALA A 21 12.27 0.34 11.34
CA ALA A 21 13.36 1.15 11.87
C ALA A 21 14.47 0.29 12.49
N GLY A 22 14.08 -0.71 13.29
CA GLY A 22 15.03 -1.64 13.93
C GLY A 22 15.77 -2.51 12.92
N GLU A 23 15.11 -3.01 11.88
CA GLU A 23 15.75 -3.78 10.81
C GLU A 23 16.76 -2.93 10.03
N ARG A 24 16.38 -1.71 9.66
CA ARG A 24 17.30 -0.79 8.98
C ARG A 24 18.53 -0.47 9.81
N ALA A 25 18.38 -0.29 11.12
CA ALA A 25 19.49 0.01 12.03
C ALA A 25 20.44 -1.19 12.25
N ARG A 26 19.93 -2.41 12.12
CA ARG A 26 20.73 -3.65 12.35
C ARG A 26 21.43 -4.18 11.10
N THR A 27 20.95 -3.81 9.91
CA THR A 27 21.56 -4.29 8.67
C THR A 27 22.79 -3.47 8.30
N SER A 28 23.82 -4.15 7.76
CA SER A 28 24.95 -3.50 7.09
C SER A 28 24.63 -3.02 5.69
N ASP A 29 23.51 -3.47 5.13
CA ASP A 29 23.07 -3.07 3.81
C ASP A 29 22.54 -1.63 3.85
N HIS A 30 22.89 -0.85 2.85
CA HIS A 30 22.36 0.51 2.68
C HIS A 30 21.11 0.43 1.80
N TYR A 31 19.97 0.86 2.36
CA TYR A 31 18.75 1.02 1.62
C TYR A 31 18.52 2.49 1.30
N ASP A 32 18.23 2.79 0.04
CA ASP A 32 17.87 4.15 -0.38
C ASP A 32 16.54 4.56 0.23
N HIS A 33 15.59 3.63 0.26
CA HIS A 33 14.25 3.83 0.80
C HIS A 33 13.80 2.67 1.69
N THR A 34 13.05 2.98 2.73
CA THR A 34 12.36 2.01 3.59
C THR A 34 10.89 2.35 3.63
N TRP A 35 10.06 1.41 3.25
CA TRP A 35 8.61 1.57 3.17
C TRP A 35 7.88 0.65 4.14
N CYS A 36 6.80 1.15 4.74
CA CYS A 36 5.80 0.34 5.40
C CYS A 36 4.49 0.39 4.62
N VAL A 37 3.90 -0.78 4.35
CA VAL A 37 2.58 -0.92 3.73
C VAL A 37 1.58 -1.14 4.82
N LEU A 38 0.59 -0.26 4.95
CA LEU A 38 -0.38 -0.25 6.04
C LEU A 38 -1.79 -0.06 5.51
N ASP A 39 -2.75 -0.65 6.21
CA ASP A 39 -4.17 -0.37 6.06
C ASP A 39 -4.62 0.61 7.14
N VAL A 40 -5.61 1.45 6.81
CA VAL A 40 -6.22 2.33 7.83
C VAL A 40 -7.01 1.49 8.81
N ASP A 41 -7.85 0.59 8.31
CA ASP A 41 -8.77 -0.22 9.10
C ASP A 41 -9.09 0.41 10.49
N ASP A 42 -9.48 -0.32 11.48
CA ASP A 42 -9.86 0.20 12.80
C ASP A 42 -8.68 0.44 13.76
N PHE A 43 -7.49 0.79 13.24
CA PHE A 43 -6.32 1.00 14.10
C PHE A 43 -6.37 2.34 14.84
N ALA A 44 -6.52 2.28 16.15
CA ALA A 44 -6.64 3.44 17.04
C ALA A 44 -5.38 4.34 17.10
N HIS A 45 -4.20 3.86 16.66
CA HIS A 45 -2.91 4.54 16.81
C HIS A 45 -2.22 4.88 15.49
N LEU A 46 -3.01 5.06 14.44
CA LEU A 46 -2.45 5.39 13.12
C LEU A 46 -1.64 6.69 13.13
N ASP A 47 -2.13 7.73 13.80
CA ASP A 47 -1.44 9.02 13.90
C ASP A 47 -0.06 8.90 14.60
N GLU A 48 0.05 8.02 15.59
CA GLU A 48 1.32 7.73 16.26
C GLU A 48 2.28 7.04 15.28
N ALA A 49 1.80 6.07 14.52
CA ALA A 49 2.60 5.38 13.50
C ALA A 49 3.12 6.35 12.43
N LEU A 50 2.27 7.26 11.95
CA LEU A 50 2.65 8.27 10.95
C LEU A 50 3.69 9.26 11.50
N ARG A 51 3.57 9.68 12.75
CA ARG A 51 4.57 10.55 13.41
C ARG A 51 5.91 9.83 13.57
N LEU A 52 5.88 8.59 14.01
CA LEU A 52 7.08 7.77 14.18
C LEU A 52 7.78 7.54 12.84
N ALA A 53 7.03 7.22 11.79
CA ALA A 53 7.57 7.03 10.46
C ALA A 53 8.31 8.27 9.94
N ARG A 54 7.75 9.47 10.17
CA ARG A 54 8.43 10.73 9.82
C ARG A 54 9.73 10.91 10.59
N ALA A 55 9.71 10.68 11.90
CA ALA A 55 10.89 10.79 12.75
C ALA A 55 12.00 9.83 12.30
N GLU A 56 11.63 8.62 11.93
CA GLU A 56 12.54 7.57 11.47
C GLU A 56 12.88 7.64 9.97
N ARG A 57 12.31 8.60 9.22
CA ARG A 57 12.47 8.69 7.75
C ARG A 57 12.07 7.40 7.04
N ILE A 58 10.93 6.86 7.42
CA ILE A 58 10.30 5.70 6.80
C ILE A 58 9.10 6.19 5.99
N ASP A 59 9.04 5.77 4.75
CA ASP A 59 7.92 6.08 3.86
C ASP A 59 6.73 5.15 4.14
N ILE A 60 5.53 5.67 4.02
CA ILE A 60 4.30 4.91 4.26
C ILE A 60 3.49 4.83 2.95
N ALA A 61 3.15 3.61 2.56
CA ALA A 61 2.15 3.32 1.56
C ALA A 61 0.85 2.88 2.26
N LEU A 62 -0.02 3.84 2.52
CA LEU A 62 -1.26 3.64 3.27
C LEU A 62 -2.43 3.44 2.33
N SER A 63 -3.27 2.44 2.58
CA SER A 63 -4.54 2.26 1.88
C SER A 63 -5.71 2.46 2.83
N ASN A 64 -6.70 3.23 2.40
CA ASN A 64 -7.90 3.57 3.14
C ASN A 64 -9.15 3.18 2.32
N PRO A 65 -9.94 2.19 2.72
CA PRO A 65 -9.86 1.50 4.02
C PRO A 65 -8.80 0.39 4.09
N CYS A 66 -8.47 -0.28 2.99
CA CYS A 66 -7.58 -1.44 2.99
C CYS A 66 -6.87 -1.63 1.64
N PHE A 67 -5.90 -2.55 1.61
CA PHE A 67 -5.05 -2.83 0.44
C PHE A 67 -5.86 -3.28 -0.79
N GLU A 68 -6.99 -3.93 -0.62
CA GLU A 68 -7.85 -4.37 -1.71
C GLU A 68 -8.38 -3.20 -2.55
N LEU A 69 -8.42 -1.98 -2.01
CA LEU A 69 -8.69 -0.77 -2.80
C LEU A 69 -7.63 -0.59 -3.89
N TRP A 70 -6.34 -0.71 -3.54
CA TRP A 70 -5.27 -0.63 -4.52
C TRP A 70 -5.43 -1.67 -5.64
N LEU A 71 -5.75 -2.90 -5.26
CA LEU A 71 -6.01 -3.97 -6.23
C LEU A 71 -7.20 -3.66 -7.14
N LEU A 72 -8.30 -3.14 -6.57
CA LEU A 72 -9.49 -2.75 -7.34
C LEU A 72 -9.19 -1.66 -8.36
N LEU A 73 -8.33 -0.69 -8.03
CA LEU A 73 -7.96 0.40 -8.92
C LEU A 73 -7.23 -0.06 -10.20
N HIS A 74 -6.70 -1.28 -10.23
CA HIS A 74 -6.16 -1.88 -11.44
C HIS A 74 -7.26 -2.17 -12.47
N PHE A 75 -8.47 -2.46 -12.04
CA PHE A 75 -9.59 -2.87 -12.89
C PHE A 75 -10.56 -1.73 -13.19
N ARG A 76 -10.81 -0.87 -12.21
CA ARG A 76 -11.77 0.22 -12.35
C ARG A 76 -11.50 1.37 -11.38
N ALA A 77 -12.01 2.56 -11.74
CA ALA A 77 -12.06 3.67 -10.80
C ALA A 77 -13.07 3.39 -9.68
N HIS A 78 -12.74 3.83 -8.46
CA HIS A 78 -13.62 3.74 -7.30
C HIS A 78 -13.40 4.95 -6.40
N SER A 79 -14.46 5.73 -6.17
CA SER A 79 -14.43 6.96 -5.37
C SER A 79 -15.49 6.99 -4.28
N VAL A 80 -16.27 5.91 -4.13
CA VAL A 80 -17.31 5.83 -3.12
C VAL A 80 -16.68 5.46 -1.77
N PRO A 81 -16.89 6.25 -0.71
CA PRO A 81 -16.41 5.91 0.62
C PRO A 81 -16.93 4.53 1.07
N SER A 82 -16.05 3.75 1.64
CA SER A 82 -16.40 2.47 2.25
C SER A 82 -15.88 2.45 3.68
N THR A 83 -16.78 2.26 4.63
CA THR A 83 -16.44 2.15 6.05
C THR A 83 -16.12 0.72 6.46
N VAL A 84 -16.38 -0.24 5.58
CA VAL A 84 -16.20 -1.66 5.86
C VAL A 84 -15.45 -2.29 4.69
N SER A 85 -14.34 -2.94 5.00
CA SER A 85 -13.53 -3.70 4.03
C SER A 85 -14.38 -4.71 3.26
N ASP A 86 -15.40 -5.29 3.89
CA ASP A 86 -16.28 -6.29 3.29
C ASP A 86 -17.02 -5.76 2.06
N ARG A 87 -17.53 -4.53 2.08
CA ARG A 87 -18.20 -3.94 0.92
C ARG A 87 -17.26 -3.71 -0.25
N LEU A 88 -16.02 -3.35 0.04
CA LEU A 88 -14.99 -3.20 -0.99
C LEU A 88 -14.62 -4.55 -1.60
N ASN A 89 -14.53 -5.58 -0.77
CA ASN A 89 -14.26 -6.94 -1.20
C ASN A 89 -15.35 -7.47 -2.13
N ASP A 90 -16.61 -7.19 -1.87
CA ASP A 90 -17.73 -7.59 -2.75
C ASP A 90 -17.60 -6.98 -4.15
N ILE A 91 -17.07 -5.76 -4.24
CA ILE A 91 -16.82 -5.10 -5.53
C ILE A 91 -15.55 -5.64 -6.20
N PHE A 92 -14.56 -6.01 -5.43
CA PHE A 92 -13.26 -6.47 -5.93
C PHE A 92 -13.26 -7.93 -6.39
N PHE A 93 -13.87 -8.84 -5.63
CA PHE A 93 -13.83 -10.28 -5.90
C PHE A 93 -14.29 -10.71 -7.32
N PRO A 94 -15.27 -10.06 -7.96
CA PRO A 94 -15.59 -10.38 -9.34
C PRO A 94 -14.44 -10.20 -10.33
N HIS A 95 -13.51 -9.29 -10.04
CA HIS A 95 -12.33 -9.01 -10.86
C HIS A 95 -11.17 -9.97 -10.61
N HIS A 96 -11.07 -10.50 -9.41
CA HIS A 96 -10.03 -11.45 -9.04
C HIS A 96 -10.65 -12.67 -8.33
N ARG A 97 -11.23 -13.56 -9.11
CA ARG A 97 -11.86 -14.78 -8.59
C ARG A 97 -10.83 -15.65 -7.88
N GLY A 98 -11.18 -16.11 -6.67
CA GLY A 98 -10.30 -16.92 -5.84
C GLY A 98 -9.24 -16.13 -5.10
N TYR A 99 -9.33 -14.80 -5.08
CA TYR A 99 -8.46 -13.97 -4.25
C TYR A 99 -8.56 -14.40 -2.77
N SER A 100 -7.41 -14.54 -2.15
CA SER A 100 -7.27 -14.77 -0.72
C SER A 100 -6.14 -13.89 -0.21
N LYS A 101 -6.27 -13.39 1.01
CA LYS A 101 -5.17 -12.68 1.70
C LYS A 101 -3.97 -13.58 1.96
N ALA A 102 -4.14 -14.90 1.87
CA ALA A 102 -3.04 -15.85 1.86
C ALA A 102 -2.34 -15.82 0.50
N ALA A 103 -1.02 -15.59 0.51
CA ALA A 103 -0.20 -15.32 -0.67
C ALA A 103 -0.13 -16.46 -1.70
N ASP A 104 -0.64 -17.64 -1.40
CA ASP A 104 -0.56 -18.84 -2.23
C ASP A 104 -1.48 -18.83 -3.47
N ARG A 105 -2.40 -17.86 -3.56
CA ARG A 105 -3.40 -17.75 -4.64
C ARG A 105 -3.45 -16.40 -5.33
N PHE A 106 -2.38 -15.62 -5.25
CA PHE A 106 -2.33 -14.32 -5.92
C PHE A 106 -1.92 -14.47 -7.39
N THR A 107 -2.78 -14.03 -8.30
CA THR A 107 -2.52 -14.09 -9.74
C THR A 107 -1.91 -12.77 -10.22
N PHE A 108 -0.59 -12.70 -10.23
CA PHE A 108 0.19 -11.50 -10.57
C PHE A 108 -0.10 -10.96 -11.98
N ASP A 109 -0.34 -11.84 -12.94
CA ASP A 109 -0.56 -11.46 -14.34
C ASP A 109 -1.78 -10.55 -14.55
N LEU A 110 -2.75 -10.59 -13.64
CA LEU A 110 -3.91 -9.68 -13.69
C LEU A 110 -3.52 -8.20 -13.47
N TYR A 111 -2.37 -7.94 -12.86
CA TYR A 111 -1.95 -6.60 -12.42
C TYR A 111 -0.78 -6.03 -13.21
N ARG A 112 -0.03 -6.89 -13.89
CA ARG A 112 1.24 -6.56 -14.54
C ARG A 112 1.13 -5.39 -15.52
N GLU A 113 0.08 -5.36 -16.33
CA GLU A 113 -0.09 -4.35 -17.38
C GLU A 113 -1.01 -3.20 -16.97
N THR A 114 -1.72 -3.35 -15.85
CA THR A 114 -2.74 -2.39 -15.40
C THR A 114 -2.26 -1.43 -14.31
N TRP A 115 -1.01 -1.56 -13.86
CA TRP A 115 -0.48 -0.70 -12.81
C TRP A 115 -0.44 0.80 -13.20
N PRO A 116 -0.21 1.23 -14.47
CA PRO A 116 -0.24 2.65 -14.80
C PRO A 116 -1.61 3.26 -14.59
N GLN A 117 -2.68 2.54 -14.95
CA GLN A 117 -4.06 2.98 -14.72
C GLN A 117 -4.38 3.03 -13.23
N ALA A 118 -3.88 2.06 -12.44
CA ALA A 118 -4.05 2.06 -10.99
C ALA A 118 -3.37 3.28 -10.36
N VAL A 119 -2.16 3.63 -10.80
CA VAL A 119 -1.45 4.84 -10.37
C VAL A 119 -2.27 6.10 -10.62
N GLU A 120 -2.76 6.30 -11.84
CA GLU A 120 -3.55 7.48 -12.19
C GLU A 120 -4.86 7.58 -11.36
N ARG A 121 -5.54 6.46 -11.18
CA ARG A 121 -6.77 6.40 -10.37
C ARG A 121 -6.49 6.68 -8.90
N ALA A 122 -5.40 6.15 -8.33
CA ALA A 122 -5.03 6.38 -6.94
C ALA A 122 -4.61 7.84 -6.69
N ARG A 123 -3.86 8.45 -7.61
CA ARG A 123 -3.45 9.86 -7.52
C ARG A 123 -4.64 10.83 -7.50
N ALA A 124 -5.71 10.48 -8.19
CA ALA A 124 -6.92 11.31 -8.23
C ALA A 124 -7.71 11.29 -6.90
N LEU A 125 -7.49 10.32 -6.01
CA LEU A 125 -8.27 10.16 -4.78
C LEU A 125 -7.76 11.01 -3.62
N ALA A 126 -6.44 11.18 -3.47
CA ALA A 126 -5.86 11.94 -2.37
C ALA A 126 -4.52 12.55 -2.74
N LYS A 127 -4.16 13.65 -2.08
CA LYS A 127 -2.82 14.19 -2.13
C LYS A 127 -1.84 13.25 -1.39
N PRO A 128 -0.57 13.18 -1.83
CA PRO A 128 0.43 12.38 -1.16
C PRO A 128 0.53 12.70 0.34
N GLY A 129 0.46 11.69 1.18
CA GLY A 129 0.53 11.82 2.63
C GLY A 129 -0.78 12.20 3.32
N GLU A 130 -1.88 12.35 2.59
CA GLU A 130 -3.22 12.65 3.13
C GLU A 130 -4.19 11.45 3.04
N GLU A 131 -3.71 10.27 2.70
CA GLU A 131 -4.53 9.07 2.49
C GLU A 131 -5.32 8.69 3.75
N HIS A 132 -4.76 8.91 4.95
CA HIS A 132 -5.44 8.66 6.21
C HIS A 132 -6.68 9.56 6.44
N LYS A 133 -6.77 10.68 5.74
CA LYS A 133 -7.89 11.64 5.82
C LYS A 133 -8.92 11.44 4.71
N ARG A 134 -8.66 10.58 3.74
CA ARG A 134 -9.48 10.40 2.54
C ARG A 134 -9.88 8.94 2.37
N ASN A 135 -11.17 8.66 2.44
CA ASN A 135 -11.75 7.36 2.14
C ASN A 135 -12.65 7.46 0.90
N PRO A 136 -12.37 6.77 -0.20
CA PRO A 136 -11.24 5.85 -0.41
C PRO A 136 -9.95 6.57 -0.83
N SER A 137 -8.81 5.98 -0.53
CA SER A 137 -7.51 6.42 -1.06
C SER A 137 -6.44 5.34 -0.91
N SER A 138 -5.36 5.44 -1.69
CA SER A 138 -4.20 4.54 -1.55
C SER A 138 -2.91 5.26 -1.94
N GLY A 139 -1.90 5.16 -1.08
CA GLY A 139 -0.53 5.63 -1.31
C GLY A 139 0.38 4.61 -1.99
N MET A 140 -0.13 3.42 -2.32
CA MET A 140 0.64 2.36 -2.99
C MET A 140 1.28 2.81 -4.31
N TRP A 141 0.65 3.74 -5.01
CA TRP A 141 1.17 4.26 -6.27
C TRP A 141 2.57 4.88 -6.13
N ARG A 142 2.89 5.49 -4.98
CA ARG A 142 4.22 6.06 -4.72
C ARG A 142 5.27 4.95 -4.61
N LEU A 143 4.99 3.91 -3.83
CA LEU A 143 5.87 2.75 -3.70
C LEU A 143 6.08 2.06 -5.05
N VAL A 144 5.02 1.83 -5.81
CA VAL A 144 5.11 1.18 -7.13
C VAL A 144 5.98 1.99 -8.08
N ARG A 145 5.83 3.32 -8.11
CA ARG A 145 6.68 4.18 -8.95
C ARG A 145 8.14 4.20 -8.52
N GLU A 146 8.42 3.98 -7.24
CA GLU A 146 9.79 3.90 -6.74
C GLU A 146 10.50 2.62 -7.24
N ILE A 147 9.79 1.50 -7.27
CA ILE A 147 10.38 0.21 -7.64
C ILE A 147 10.32 -0.09 -9.14
N VAL A 148 9.40 0.52 -9.88
CA VAL A 148 9.30 0.33 -11.33
C VAL A 148 10.36 1.17 -12.04
N PRO A 149 11.16 0.57 -12.94
CA PRO A 149 12.17 1.31 -13.69
C PRO A 149 11.60 2.49 -14.48
N ALA A 150 12.34 3.61 -14.52
CA ALA A 150 11.87 4.85 -15.14
C ALA A 150 11.43 4.68 -16.61
N HIS A 151 12.09 3.80 -17.37
CA HIS A 151 11.74 3.54 -18.78
C HIS A 151 10.39 2.81 -18.97
N LEU A 152 9.83 2.25 -17.91
CA LEU A 152 8.50 1.61 -17.90
C LEU A 152 7.41 2.51 -17.33
N GLN A 153 7.73 3.73 -16.95
CA GLN A 153 6.79 4.68 -16.34
C GLN A 153 6.13 5.65 -17.34
N ASN A 154 6.46 5.51 -18.64
CA ASN A 154 5.93 6.35 -19.71
C ASN A 154 4.73 5.73 -20.39
#